data_eb9c5927a05d9f2f387053dc0929fd4e
#
_entry.id   eb9c5927a05d9f2f387053dc0929fd4e
#
_cell.length_a   1.000
_cell.length_b   1.000
_cell.length_c   1.000
_cell.angle_alpha   90.00
_cell.angle_beta   90.00
_cell.angle_gamma   90.00
#
_symmetry.space_group_name_H-M   'P 1'
#
loop_
_entity.id
_entity.type
_entity.pdbx_description
1 polymer ?
#
loop_
_entity_poly.entity_id
_entity_poly.type
_entity_poly.pdbx_seq_one_letter_code
_entity_poly.pdbx_strand_id
1 'polypeptide(L)'
;AVIAILVVPSLLSLLGTRIDALSIRRGRGAAATTDGSGGWYRLARGVMRRPVAAALASTAIMLAAASPLLWTTLTGPSSEAVPPGQPSYDAKEYLEAHYPRDVVEAVTVVVSGEAGARELAAFQRRVEVVDGVVRMAPFARADGGDLAYANLALAGPALEGAAQDAVAAIRALEPPGAATTLVSGNTARFIDQKESLLAHAPLVVALVAAATLILLFMLTGSVLLPLKTLLMNVLTLGATLGILVLAFQDGLLHGVLGYSGPSAVETTSLVFLFAVIFGLATDYAVLVMAR
;
A
#
# COMPACT_ATOMS: atom_id res chain seq x y z
N ALA A 1 16.58 0.92 -18.25
CA ALA A 1 18.01 0.59 -18.16
C ALA A 1 18.78 1.09 -19.40
N VAL A 2 18.42 0.69 -20.64
CA VAL A 2 19.14 1.08 -21.88
C VAL A 2 19.24 2.61 -22.04
N ILE A 3 18.14 3.34 -21.79
CA ILE A 3 18.14 4.81 -21.85
C ILE A 3 19.11 5.41 -20.83
N ALA A 4 19.13 4.91 -19.59
CA ALA A 4 20.04 5.42 -18.56
C ALA A 4 21.52 5.16 -18.92
N ILE A 5 21.82 3.99 -19.49
CA ILE A 5 23.19 3.61 -19.85
C ILE A 5 23.71 4.37 -21.07
N LEU A 6 22.84 4.72 -22.01
CA LEU A 6 23.24 5.41 -23.25
C LEU A 6 23.06 6.92 -23.16
N VAL A 7 21.91 7.39 -22.69
CA VAL A 7 21.57 8.83 -22.72
C VAL A 7 22.34 9.61 -21.66
N VAL A 8 22.44 9.08 -20.41
CA VAL A 8 23.11 9.81 -19.33
C VAL A 8 24.60 10.02 -19.61
N PRO A 9 25.40 9.00 -19.99
CA PRO A 9 26.81 9.22 -20.35
C PRO A 9 26.97 10.12 -21.58
N SER A 10 26.08 10.00 -22.57
CA SER A 10 26.12 10.86 -23.76
C SER A 10 25.88 12.32 -23.43
N LEU A 11 24.87 12.61 -22.58
CA LEU A 11 24.60 13.96 -22.08
C LEU A 11 25.75 14.51 -21.23
N LEU A 12 26.33 13.69 -20.36
CA LEU A 12 27.50 14.08 -19.56
C LEU A 12 28.71 14.39 -20.45
N SER A 13 28.95 13.60 -21.50
CA SER A 13 29.99 13.83 -22.47
C SER A 13 29.79 15.12 -23.27
N LEU A 14 28.55 15.43 -23.66
CA LEU A 14 28.18 16.66 -24.36
C LEU A 14 28.31 17.92 -23.46
N LEU A 15 27.95 17.81 -22.21
CA LEU A 15 28.07 18.90 -21.25
C LEU A 15 29.52 19.18 -20.84
N GLY A 16 30.38 18.15 -20.80
CA GLY A 16 31.78 18.26 -20.44
C GLY A 16 32.02 19.13 -19.20
N THR A 17 32.95 20.09 -19.28
CA THR A 17 33.25 21.01 -18.17
C THR A 17 32.14 22.04 -17.87
N ARG A 18 31.12 22.17 -18.73
CA ARG A 18 29.98 23.07 -18.51
C ARG A 18 29.02 22.55 -17.46
N ILE A 19 29.13 21.31 -17.03
CA ILE A 19 28.33 20.73 -15.95
C ILE A 19 28.47 21.52 -14.62
N ASP A 20 29.65 22.14 -14.43
CA ASP A 20 29.95 22.96 -13.26
C ASP A 20 29.58 24.46 -13.43
N ALA A 21 29.03 24.85 -14.58
CA ALA A 21 28.75 26.26 -14.89
C ALA A 21 27.67 26.87 -13.97
N LEU A 22 26.77 26.03 -13.43
CA LEU A 22 25.72 26.43 -12.46
C LEU A 22 26.10 26.12 -11.01
N SER A 23 27.37 25.79 -10.73
CA SER A 23 27.81 25.55 -9.36
C SER A 23 27.70 26.82 -8.51
N ILE A 24 26.81 26.80 -7.52
CA ILE A 24 26.61 27.89 -6.56
C ILE A 24 27.86 28.14 -5.69
N ARG A 25 28.83 27.22 -5.70
CA ARG A 25 30.12 27.33 -5.01
C ARG A 25 31.23 27.95 -5.86
N ARG A 26 30.96 29.03 -6.59
CA ARG A 26 31.93 29.81 -7.31
C ARG A 26 32.89 30.55 -6.36
N GLY A 27 33.84 29.87 -5.75
CA GLY A 27 34.79 30.59 -4.91
C GLY A 27 35.67 29.78 -3.97
N ARG A 28 35.43 28.49 -3.86
CA ARG A 28 36.40 27.60 -3.21
C ARG A 28 36.79 26.54 -4.23
N GLY A 29 37.96 26.72 -4.82
CA GLY A 29 38.51 25.82 -5.81
C GLY A 29 38.36 24.35 -5.38
N ALA A 30 38.17 23.49 -6.36
CA ALA A 30 38.26 22.04 -6.24
C ALA A 30 39.67 21.57 -5.85
N ALA A 31 40.33 22.24 -4.92
CA ALA A 31 41.34 21.62 -4.09
C ALA A 31 40.53 20.64 -3.25
N ALA A 32 40.64 19.35 -3.55
CA ALA A 32 40.28 18.29 -2.63
C ALA A 32 40.78 18.76 -1.27
N THR A 33 39.85 19.20 -0.39
CA THR A 33 40.22 19.57 0.96
C THR A 33 40.61 18.27 1.67
N THR A 34 41.87 17.93 1.54
CA THR A 34 42.60 16.99 2.41
C THR A 34 42.59 17.51 3.85
N ASP A 35 42.16 18.75 4.04
CA ASP A 35 41.96 19.33 5.35
C ASP A 35 40.65 18.80 5.98
N GLY A 36 40.82 17.94 6.97
CA GLY A 36 39.78 17.28 7.74
C GLY A 36 38.84 18.21 8.53
N SER A 37 38.38 19.34 7.96
CA SER A 37 37.62 20.39 8.62
C SER A 37 36.13 20.46 8.22
N GLY A 38 35.67 19.68 7.25
CA GLY A 38 34.27 19.70 6.77
C GLY A 38 33.27 19.05 7.71
N GLY A 39 31.99 19.51 7.71
CA GLY A 39 30.92 18.89 8.49
C GLY A 39 30.77 17.39 8.27
N TRP A 40 30.90 16.94 7.03
CA TRP A 40 30.87 15.52 6.65
C TRP A 40 32.06 14.72 7.25
N TYR A 41 33.25 15.31 7.28
CA TYR A 41 34.41 14.67 7.90
C TYR A 41 34.23 14.49 9.42
N ARG A 42 33.70 15.50 10.10
CA ARG A 42 33.38 15.42 11.54
C ARG A 42 32.34 14.36 11.83
N LEU A 43 31.29 14.28 11.01
CA LEU A 43 30.24 13.25 11.10
C LEU A 43 30.84 11.84 10.91
N ALA A 44 31.58 11.63 9.82
CA ALA A 44 32.23 10.35 9.51
C ALA A 44 33.18 9.92 10.64
N ARG A 45 33.99 10.86 11.15
CA ARG A 45 34.91 10.60 12.26
C ARG A 45 34.17 10.30 13.57
N GLY A 46 33.02 10.95 13.83
CA GLY A 46 32.14 10.67 14.96
C GLY A 46 31.59 9.26 14.92
N VAL A 47 31.07 8.85 13.76
CA VAL A 47 30.57 7.48 13.51
C VAL A 47 31.70 6.44 13.68
N MET A 48 32.87 6.69 13.08
CA MET A 48 34.02 5.78 13.19
C MET A 48 34.58 5.65 14.61
N ARG A 49 34.44 6.66 15.45
CA ARG A 49 34.89 6.60 16.86
C ARG A 49 34.01 5.70 17.74
N ARG A 50 32.70 5.58 17.41
CA ARG A 50 31.74 4.80 18.17
C ARG A 50 30.80 4.04 17.20
N PRO A 51 31.32 3.09 16.39
CA PRO A 51 30.56 2.47 15.31
C PRO A 51 29.34 1.70 15.81
N VAL A 52 29.45 1.00 16.94
CA VAL A 52 28.34 0.24 17.54
C VAL A 52 27.23 1.18 18.02
N ALA A 53 27.60 2.26 18.72
CA ALA A 53 26.61 3.24 19.19
C ALA A 53 25.90 3.95 18.01
N ALA A 54 26.63 4.29 16.97
CA ALA A 54 26.06 4.89 15.76
C ALA A 54 25.11 3.91 15.05
N ALA A 55 25.50 2.63 14.91
CA ALA A 55 24.65 1.60 14.34
C ALA A 55 23.37 1.37 15.16
N LEU A 56 23.48 1.27 16.47
CA LEU A 56 22.32 1.11 17.36
C LEU A 56 21.39 2.33 17.30
N ALA A 57 21.94 3.54 17.33
CA ALA A 57 21.16 4.76 17.24
C ALA A 57 20.42 4.87 15.89
N SER A 58 21.08 4.60 14.76
CA SER A 58 20.44 4.64 13.45
C SER A 58 19.37 3.56 13.30
N THR A 59 19.62 2.34 13.81
CA THR A 59 18.62 1.26 13.82
C THR A 59 17.42 1.63 14.68
N ALA A 60 17.64 2.20 15.87
CA ALA A 60 16.55 2.64 16.75
C ALA A 60 15.69 3.73 16.10
N ILE A 61 16.31 4.72 15.44
CA ILE A 61 15.60 5.75 14.70
C ILE A 61 14.78 5.14 13.56
N MET A 62 15.34 4.19 12.80
CA MET A 62 14.63 3.51 11.73
C MET A 62 13.46 2.68 12.23
N LEU A 63 13.64 1.96 13.35
CA LEU A 63 12.55 1.19 13.97
C LEU A 63 11.45 2.11 14.52
N ALA A 64 11.81 3.23 15.13
CA ALA A 64 10.85 4.23 15.58
C ALA A 64 10.06 4.82 14.39
N ALA A 65 10.74 5.12 13.28
CA ALA A 65 10.09 5.57 12.05
C ALA A 65 9.21 4.49 11.40
N ALA A 66 9.53 3.22 11.56
CA ALA A 66 8.76 2.09 11.06
C ALA A 66 7.55 1.73 11.96
N SER A 67 7.54 2.16 13.24
CA SER A 67 6.51 1.76 14.21
C SER A 67 5.07 2.08 13.76
N PRO A 68 4.75 3.14 12.98
CA PRO A 68 3.40 3.41 12.51
C PRO A 68 2.80 2.32 11.63
N LEU A 69 3.63 1.47 11.03
CA LEU A 69 3.13 0.31 10.28
C LEU A 69 2.32 -0.67 11.14
N LEU A 70 2.53 -0.68 12.46
CA LEU A 70 1.84 -1.60 13.37
C LEU A 70 0.33 -1.28 13.51
N TRP A 71 -0.08 -0.05 13.20
CA TRP A 71 -1.49 0.37 13.24
C TRP A 71 -1.98 0.89 11.89
N THR A 72 -1.33 0.49 10.81
CA THR A 72 -1.75 0.85 9.46
C THR A 72 -3.13 0.28 9.15
N THR A 73 -4.05 1.13 8.77
CA THR A 73 -5.34 0.75 8.20
C THR A 73 -5.24 0.71 6.68
N LEU A 74 -5.65 -0.41 6.10
CA LEU A 74 -5.64 -0.60 4.65
C LEU A 74 -7.01 -0.27 4.07
N THR A 75 -7.01 0.46 2.95
CA THR A 75 -8.19 0.74 2.15
C THR A 75 -7.97 0.35 0.69
N GLY A 76 -9.05 0.21 -0.06
CA GLY A 76 -9.00 0.09 -1.51
C GLY A 76 -9.01 1.45 -2.21
N PRO A 77 -8.98 1.45 -3.56
CA PRO A 77 -9.17 2.66 -4.32
C PRO A 77 -10.54 3.26 -4.01
N SER A 78 -10.56 4.45 -3.43
CA SER A 78 -11.79 5.15 -3.09
C SER A 78 -11.92 6.45 -3.87
N SER A 79 -13.16 6.80 -4.17
CA SER A 79 -13.48 8.10 -4.78
C SER A 79 -13.24 9.29 -3.85
N GLU A 80 -13.02 9.05 -2.56
CA GLU A 80 -12.64 10.08 -1.58
C GLU A 80 -11.25 10.66 -1.84
N ALA A 81 -10.40 9.93 -2.56
CA ALA A 81 -9.11 10.45 -3.01
C ALA A 81 -9.21 11.44 -4.19
N VAL A 82 -10.39 11.60 -4.78
CA VAL A 82 -10.60 12.54 -5.88
C VAL A 82 -10.90 13.94 -5.30
N PRO A 83 -10.13 14.98 -5.69
CA PRO A 83 -10.37 16.34 -5.21
C PRO A 83 -11.75 16.87 -5.61
N PRO A 84 -12.39 17.71 -4.76
CA PRO A 84 -13.62 18.42 -5.11
C PRO A 84 -13.48 19.21 -6.42
N GLY A 85 -14.57 19.31 -7.19
CA GLY A 85 -14.59 20.02 -8.46
C GLY A 85 -14.11 19.19 -9.68
N GLN A 86 -13.82 17.91 -9.47
CA GLN A 86 -13.64 16.98 -10.60
C GLN A 86 -14.98 16.37 -10.99
N PRO A 87 -15.25 16.16 -12.30
CA PRO A 87 -16.54 15.61 -12.77
C PRO A 87 -16.94 14.28 -12.11
N SER A 88 -15.97 13.44 -11.77
CA SER A 88 -16.22 12.17 -11.06
C SER A 88 -16.60 12.37 -9.60
N TYR A 89 -16.08 13.40 -8.94
CA TYR A 89 -16.46 13.78 -7.58
C TYR A 89 -17.91 14.31 -7.58
N ASP A 90 -18.20 15.26 -8.48
CA ASP A 90 -19.52 15.88 -8.56
C ASP A 90 -20.59 14.84 -8.93
N ALA A 91 -20.26 13.89 -9.81
CA ALA A 91 -21.16 12.78 -10.16
C ALA A 91 -21.43 11.86 -8.97
N LYS A 92 -20.41 11.54 -8.18
CA LYS A 92 -20.58 10.74 -6.94
C LYS A 92 -21.47 11.46 -5.94
N GLU A 93 -21.17 12.73 -5.65
CA GLU A 93 -21.96 13.55 -4.71
C GLU A 93 -23.42 13.63 -5.15
N TYR A 94 -23.68 13.81 -6.45
CA TYR A 94 -25.02 13.80 -7.01
C TYR A 94 -25.72 12.46 -6.81
N LEU A 95 -25.03 11.34 -7.07
CA LEU A 95 -25.58 10.00 -6.90
C LEU A 95 -25.91 9.71 -5.42
N GLU A 96 -25.01 10.04 -4.51
CA GLU A 96 -25.21 9.84 -3.07
C GLU A 96 -26.36 10.70 -2.50
N ALA A 97 -26.56 11.90 -3.06
CA ALA A 97 -27.64 12.78 -2.65
C ALA A 97 -29.03 12.36 -3.17
N HIS A 98 -29.09 11.69 -4.33
CA HIS A 98 -30.36 11.44 -5.04
C HIS A 98 -30.75 9.97 -5.13
N TYR A 99 -29.83 9.04 -4.86
CA TYR A 99 -30.09 7.61 -4.94
C TYR A 99 -29.80 6.89 -3.63
N PRO A 100 -30.55 5.84 -3.31
CA PRO A 100 -30.31 5.04 -2.11
C PRO A 100 -28.96 4.30 -2.20
N ARG A 101 -28.31 4.08 -1.05
CA ARG A 101 -27.01 3.42 -0.98
C ARG A 101 -26.97 1.99 -1.53
N ASP A 102 -28.07 1.26 -1.42
CA ASP A 102 -28.23 -0.09 -1.98
C ASP A 102 -28.25 -0.11 -3.51
N VAL A 103 -28.26 1.06 -4.15
CA VAL A 103 -28.12 1.22 -5.60
C VAL A 103 -26.71 1.72 -5.97
N VAL A 104 -26.17 2.67 -5.19
CA VAL A 104 -24.89 3.33 -5.49
C VAL A 104 -23.69 2.51 -5.01
N GLU A 105 -23.78 1.93 -3.80
CA GLU A 105 -22.73 1.14 -3.17
C GLU A 105 -23.25 -0.25 -2.76
N ALA A 106 -23.97 -0.90 -3.67
CA ALA A 106 -24.62 -2.18 -3.37
C ALA A 106 -23.61 -3.28 -3.04
N VAL A 107 -23.88 -3.99 -1.93
CA VAL A 107 -23.37 -5.33 -1.73
C VAL A 107 -24.46 -6.29 -2.23
N THR A 108 -24.09 -7.21 -3.10
CA THR A 108 -25.01 -8.16 -3.71
C THR A 108 -24.79 -9.53 -3.08
N VAL A 109 -25.86 -10.07 -2.52
CA VAL A 109 -25.89 -11.46 -2.05
C VAL A 109 -26.53 -12.31 -3.14
N VAL A 110 -25.84 -13.34 -3.57
CA VAL A 110 -26.28 -14.28 -4.59
C VAL A 110 -26.42 -15.66 -3.96
N VAL A 111 -27.58 -16.26 -4.17
CA VAL A 111 -27.90 -17.64 -3.77
C VAL A 111 -28.00 -18.47 -5.05
N SER A 112 -27.13 -19.44 -5.20
CA SER A 112 -27.05 -20.35 -6.35
C SER A 112 -27.42 -21.77 -5.94
N GLY A 113 -28.38 -22.34 -6.62
CA GLY A 113 -28.92 -23.67 -6.33
C GLY A 113 -30.38 -23.64 -5.88
N GLU A 114 -30.88 -24.81 -5.47
CA GLU A 114 -32.28 -24.96 -5.07
C GLU A 114 -32.55 -24.34 -3.67
N ALA A 115 -33.24 -23.21 -3.66
CA ALA A 115 -33.75 -22.59 -2.45
C ALA A 115 -35.20 -22.17 -2.64
N GLY A 116 -36.08 -22.62 -1.75
CA GLY A 116 -37.48 -22.27 -1.77
C GLY A 116 -37.73 -20.81 -1.34
N ALA A 117 -38.88 -20.24 -1.73
CA ALA A 117 -39.20 -18.87 -1.34
C ALA A 117 -39.22 -18.65 0.19
N ARG A 118 -39.63 -19.66 0.95
CA ARG A 118 -39.61 -19.60 2.42
C ARG A 118 -38.18 -19.57 2.99
N GLU A 119 -37.29 -20.36 2.40
CA GLU A 119 -35.89 -20.43 2.80
C GLU A 119 -35.17 -19.13 2.48
N LEU A 120 -35.39 -18.55 1.29
CA LEU A 120 -34.88 -17.23 0.91
C LEU A 120 -35.39 -16.13 1.87
N ALA A 121 -36.67 -16.14 2.20
CA ALA A 121 -37.23 -15.16 3.15
C ALA A 121 -36.69 -15.34 4.58
N ALA A 122 -36.42 -16.57 5.01
CA ALA A 122 -35.77 -16.85 6.28
C ALA A 122 -34.30 -16.41 6.28
N PHE A 123 -33.59 -16.64 5.19
CA PHE A 123 -32.21 -16.19 5.01
C PHE A 123 -32.12 -14.65 4.96
N GLN A 124 -33.01 -13.99 4.24
CA GLN A 124 -33.08 -12.52 4.21
C GLN A 124 -33.21 -11.92 5.62
N ARG A 125 -34.12 -12.46 6.45
CA ARG A 125 -34.25 -11.98 7.83
C ARG A 125 -32.99 -12.18 8.67
N ARG A 126 -32.21 -13.23 8.44
CA ARG A 126 -30.91 -13.44 9.10
C ARG A 126 -29.86 -12.42 8.65
N VAL A 127 -29.85 -12.07 7.36
CA VAL A 127 -28.95 -11.04 6.82
C VAL A 127 -29.34 -9.65 7.36
N GLU A 128 -30.63 -9.33 7.42
CA GLU A 128 -31.15 -8.03 7.88
C GLU A 128 -30.81 -7.72 9.35
N VAL A 129 -30.57 -8.74 10.18
CA VAL A 129 -30.18 -8.56 11.60
C VAL A 129 -28.68 -8.56 11.82
N VAL A 130 -27.87 -8.73 10.77
CA VAL A 130 -26.42 -8.58 10.85
C VAL A 130 -26.07 -7.13 11.14
N ASP A 131 -25.20 -6.92 12.13
CA ASP A 131 -24.74 -5.59 12.48
C ASP A 131 -24.05 -4.91 11.27
N GLY A 132 -24.40 -3.66 11.01
CA GLY A 132 -23.92 -2.92 9.85
C GLY A 132 -24.79 -3.05 8.58
N VAL A 133 -25.82 -3.90 8.55
CA VAL A 133 -26.80 -3.94 7.46
C VAL A 133 -27.90 -2.90 7.73
N VAL A 134 -28.03 -1.94 6.84
CA VAL A 134 -29.04 -0.85 6.96
C VAL A 134 -30.34 -1.21 6.26
N ARG A 135 -30.24 -1.78 5.07
CA ARG A 135 -31.38 -2.17 4.24
C ARG A 135 -31.00 -3.29 3.31
N MET A 136 -31.94 -4.18 3.04
CA MET A 136 -31.82 -5.22 2.04
C MET A 136 -33.05 -5.22 1.13
N ALA A 137 -32.84 -5.30 -0.18
CA ALA A 137 -33.92 -5.51 -1.15
C ALA A 137 -34.41 -6.96 -1.07
N PRO A 138 -35.68 -7.23 -1.43
CA PRO A 138 -36.13 -8.59 -1.56
C PRO A 138 -35.34 -9.38 -2.60
N PHE A 139 -35.19 -10.69 -2.38
CA PHE A 139 -34.55 -11.56 -3.37
C PHE A 139 -35.35 -11.58 -4.68
N ALA A 140 -34.69 -11.25 -5.76
CA ALA A 140 -35.15 -11.42 -7.13
C ALA A 140 -34.55 -12.70 -7.71
N ARG A 141 -35.33 -13.44 -8.52
CA ARG A 141 -34.81 -14.59 -9.28
C ARG A 141 -34.33 -14.14 -10.66
N ALA A 142 -33.22 -14.67 -11.09
CA ALA A 142 -32.74 -14.50 -12.44
C ALA A 142 -33.56 -15.40 -13.41
N ASP A 143 -33.61 -14.99 -14.68
CA ASP A 143 -34.21 -15.79 -15.74
C ASP A 143 -33.48 -17.14 -15.84
N GLY A 144 -34.19 -18.24 -15.62
CA GLY A 144 -33.60 -19.60 -15.57
C GLY A 144 -33.76 -20.31 -14.22
N GLY A 145 -34.14 -19.63 -13.14
CA GLY A 145 -34.69 -20.23 -11.91
C GLY A 145 -33.75 -20.66 -10.81
N ASP A 146 -32.48 -21.00 -11.10
CA ASP A 146 -31.54 -21.55 -10.13
C ASP A 146 -30.68 -20.50 -9.39
N LEU A 147 -30.90 -19.24 -9.69
CA LEU A 147 -30.16 -18.13 -9.10
C LEU A 147 -31.09 -17.07 -8.54
N ALA A 148 -30.92 -16.75 -7.28
CA ALA A 148 -31.59 -15.61 -6.63
C ALA A 148 -30.54 -14.60 -6.15
N TYR A 149 -30.84 -13.32 -6.26
CA TYR A 149 -29.94 -12.26 -5.80
C TYR A 149 -30.71 -11.16 -5.10
N ALA A 150 -30.03 -10.49 -4.18
CA ALA A 150 -30.57 -9.34 -3.48
C ALA A 150 -29.45 -8.32 -3.22
N ASN A 151 -29.76 -7.05 -3.38
CA ASN A 151 -28.87 -5.96 -3.03
C ASN A 151 -29.12 -5.49 -1.62
N LEU A 152 -28.06 -5.12 -0.92
CA LEU A 152 -28.13 -4.53 0.42
C LEU A 152 -27.23 -3.32 0.55
N ALA A 153 -27.59 -2.41 1.44
CA ALA A 153 -26.81 -1.28 1.86
C ALA A 153 -26.18 -1.57 3.21
N LEU A 154 -24.87 -1.26 3.33
CA LEU A 154 -24.16 -1.27 4.60
C LEU A 154 -24.09 0.12 5.23
N ALA A 155 -23.91 0.16 6.54
CA ALA A 155 -23.65 1.39 7.27
C ALA A 155 -22.20 1.86 7.03
N GLY A 156 -22.04 3.17 6.85
CA GLY A 156 -20.73 3.78 6.68
C GLY A 156 -20.10 3.52 5.29
N PRO A 157 -18.85 3.93 5.11
CA PRO A 157 -18.10 3.75 3.87
C PRO A 157 -17.82 2.27 3.56
N ALA A 158 -17.92 1.89 2.29
CA ALA A 158 -17.85 0.50 1.84
C ALA A 158 -16.52 -0.22 2.16
N LEU A 159 -15.42 0.52 2.34
CA LEU A 159 -14.08 -0.06 2.56
C LEU A 159 -13.63 0.00 4.02
N GLU A 160 -14.43 0.56 4.92
CA GLU A 160 -14.13 0.60 6.36
C GLU A 160 -14.35 -0.74 7.06
N GLY A 161 -13.74 -0.89 8.25
CA GLY A 161 -13.77 -2.12 9.04
C GLY A 161 -15.17 -2.62 9.32
N ALA A 162 -16.09 -1.74 9.70
CA ALA A 162 -17.49 -2.09 10.00
C ALA A 162 -18.21 -2.74 8.80
N ALA A 163 -18.00 -2.22 7.59
CA ALA A 163 -18.55 -2.82 6.36
C ALA A 163 -17.89 -4.16 6.03
N GLN A 164 -16.59 -4.29 6.27
CA GLN A 164 -15.87 -5.56 6.10
C GLN A 164 -16.38 -6.63 7.08
N ASP A 165 -16.58 -6.27 8.34
CA ASP A 165 -17.11 -7.16 9.38
C ASP A 165 -18.52 -7.63 9.06
N ALA A 166 -19.40 -6.73 8.57
CA ALA A 166 -20.73 -7.08 8.11
C ALA A 166 -20.72 -8.08 6.96
N VAL A 167 -19.87 -7.88 5.95
CA VAL A 167 -19.72 -8.84 4.82
C VAL A 167 -19.17 -10.17 5.31
N ALA A 168 -18.19 -10.18 6.21
CA ALA A 168 -17.66 -11.42 6.80
C ALA A 168 -18.74 -12.17 7.60
N ALA A 169 -19.55 -11.46 8.38
CA ALA A 169 -20.67 -12.05 9.12
C ALA A 169 -21.75 -12.62 8.18
N ILE A 170 -22.07 -11.93 7.07
CA ILE A 170 -23.01 -12.43 6.06
C ILE A 170 -22.47 -13.71 5.40
N ARG A 171 -21.18 -13.76 5.07
CA ARG A 171 -20.51 -14.95 4.49
C ARG A 171 -20.51 -16.15 5.45
N ALA A 172 -20.50 -15.90 6.75
CA ALA A 172 -20.55 -16.94 7.79
C ALA A 172 -21.95 -17.51 8.06
N LEU A 173 -23.02 -16.88 7.53
CA LEU A 173 -24.36 -17.38 7.69
C LEU A 173 -24.55 -18.70 6.93
N GLU A 174 -25.28 -19.63 7.54
CA GLU A 174 -25.65 -20.89 6.90
C GLU A 174 -26.50 -20.62 5.64
N PRO A 175 -26.15 -21.17 4.48
CA PRO A 175 -26.90 -20.99 3.25
C PRO A 175 -28.35 -21.45 3.36
N PRO A 176 -29.28 -20.91 2.55
CA PRO A 176 -30.66 -21.37 2.53
C PRO A 176 -30.79 -22.72 1.79
N GLY A 177 -31.26 -23.74 2.48
CA GLY A 177 -31.45 -25.07 1.90
C GLY A 177 -30.14 -25.75 1.45
N ALA A 178 -30.14 -26.32 0.25
CA ALA A 178 -28.96 -26.96 -0.36
C ALA A 178 -28.17 -25.99 -1.28
N ALA A 179 -28.49 -24.70 -1.26
CA ALA A 179 -27.86 -23.70 -2.11
C ALA A 179 -26.50 -23.22 -1.57
N THR A 180 -25.73 -22.56 -2.44
CA THR A 180 -24.49 -21.86 -2.06
C THR A 180 -24.74 -20.35 -2.03
N THR A 181 -24.20 -19.67 -1.03
CA THR A 181 -24.27 -18.21 -0.92
C THR A 181 -22.97 -17.59 -1.32
N LEU A 182 -23.02 -16.59 -2.19
CA LEU A 182 -21.90 -15.77 -2.61
C LEU A 182 -22.20 -14.29 -2.30
N VAL A 183 -21.18 -13.57 -1.87
CA VAL A 183 -21.31 -12.14 -1.57
C VAL A 183 -20.36 -11.36 -2.46
N SER A 184 -20.89 -10.41 -3.22
CA SER A 184 -20.16 -9.54 -4.15
C SER A 184 -20.39 -8.07 -3.80
N GLY A 185 -19.66 -7.20 -4.45
CA GLY A 185 -19.68 -5.75 -4.22
C GLY A 185 -18.28 -5.23 -3.92
N ASN A 186 -18.15 -3.92 -3.74
CA ASN A 186 -16.86 -3.28 -3.54
C ASN A 186 -16.17 -3.74 -2.25
N THR A 187 -16.93 -3.83 -1.16
CA THR A 187 -16.45 -4.34 0.14
C THR A 187 -15.97 -5.79 0.05
N ALA A 188 -16.77 -6.67 -0.54
CA ALA A 188 -16.44 -8.10 -0.69
C ALA A 188 -15.17 -8.28 -1.53
N ARG A 189 -15.07 -7.55 -2.65
CA ARG A 189 -13.89 -7.57 -3.52
C ARG A 189 -12.63 -7.10 -2.80
N PHE A 190 -12.75 -6.05 -1.98
CA PHE A 190 -11.63 -5.54 -1.20
C PHE A 190 -11.15 -6.56 -0.16
N ILE A 191 -12.06 -7.25 0.54
CA ILE A 191 -11.72 -8.34 1.47
C ILE A 191 -10.93 -9.43 0.73
N ASP A 192 -11.47 -9.93 -0.39
CA ASP A 192 -10.84 -10.98 -1.19
C ASP A 192 -9.46 -10.57 -1.71
N GLN A 193 -9.31 -9.32 -2.16
CA GLN A 193 -8.03 -8.77 -2.58
C GLN A 193 -7.02 -8.71 -1.43
N LYS A 194 -7.44 -8.23 -0.25
CA LYS A 194 -6.61 -8.14 0.95
C LYS A 194 -6.15 -9.53 1.40
N GLU A 195 -7.06 -10.48 1.47
CA GLU A 195 -6.75 -11.87 1.83
C GLU A 195 -5.80 -12.52 0.83
N SER A 196 -6.04 -12.35 -0.46
CA SER A 196 -5.14 -12.85 -1.51
C SER A 196 -3.74 -12.26 -1.42
N LEU A 197 -3.63 -10.95 -1.19
CA LEU A 197 -2.33 -10.29 -1.01
C LEU A 197 -1.60 -10.83 0.22
N LEU A 198 -2.27 -10.93 1.36
CA LEU A 198 -1.66 -11.45 2.59
C LEU A 198 -1.24 -12.91 2.46
N ALA A 199 -2.02 -13.74 1.78
CA ALA A 199 -1.69 -15.14 1.53
C ALA A 199 -0.45 -15.32 0.65
N HIS A 200 -0.26 -14.45 -0.36
CA HIS A 200 0.85 -14.55 -1.30
C HIS A 200 2.07 -13.70 -0.92
N ALA A 201 1.91 -12.71 -0.04
CA ALA A 201 3.00 -11.81 0.38
C ALA A 201 4.24 -12.55 0.92
N PRO A 202 4.15 -13.60 1.76
CA PRO A 202 5.33 -14.32 2.24
C PRO A 202 6.13 -14.97 1.11
N LEU A 203 5.44 -15.54 0.11
CA LEU A 203 6.10 -16.14 -1.06
C LEU A 203 6.80 -15.09 -1.91
N VAL A 204 6.14 -13.97 -2.18
CA VAL A 204 6.72 -12.87 -2.97
C VAL A 204 7.95 -12.29 -2.26
N VAL A 205 7.84 -12.03 -0.95
CA VAL A 205 8.97 -11.53 -0.14
C VAL A 205 10.14 -12.52 -0.15
N ALA A 206 9.86 -13.82 0.01
CA ALA A 206 10.90 -14.86 -0.03
C ALA A 206 11.59 -14.94 -1.39
N LEU A 207 10.83 -14.87 -2.49
CA LEU A 207 11.39 -14.89 -3.86
C LEU A 207 12.26 -13.65 -4.12
N VAL A 208 11.78 -12.46 -3.74
CA VAL A 208 12.54 -11.21 -3.91
C VAL A 208 13.80 -11.22 -3.04
N ALA A 209 13.71 -11.67 -1.80
CA ALA A 209 14.86 -11.81 -0.92
C ALA A 209 15.90 -12.81 -1.47
N ALA A 210 15.46 -13.98 -1.92
CA ALA A 210 16.33 -14.99 -2.52
C ALA A 210 17.02 -14.47 -3.78
N ALA A 211 16.27 -13.85 -4.69
CA ALA A 211 16.83 -13.26 -5.90
C ALA A 211 17.89 -12.19 -5.58
N THR A 212 17.61 -11.31 -4.63
CA THR A 212 18.52 -10.27 -4.16
C THR A 212 19.79 -10.88 -3.56
N LEU A 213 19.65 -11.88 -2.68
CA LEU A 213 20.78 -12.57 -2.07
C LEU A 213 21.66 -13.24 -3.11
N ILE A 214 21.07 -13.94 -4.08
CA ILE A 214 21.81 -14.61 -5.17
C ILE A 214 22.58 -13.58 -6.01
N LEU A 215 21.89 -12.52 -6.47
CA LEU A 215 22.51 -11.49 -7.29
C LEU A 215 23.68 -10.79 -6.57
N LEU A 216 23.46 -10.40 -5.32
CA LEU A 216 24.51 -9.74 -4.53
C LEU A 216 25.65 -10.70 -4.17
N PHE A 217 25.35 -11.98 -3.93
CA PHE A 217 26.37 -12.99 -3.72
C PHE A 217 27.24 -13.18 -4.98
N MET A 218 26.62 -13.27 -6.14
CA MET A 218 27.36 -13.37 -7.41
C MET A 218 28.25 -12.14 -7.66
N LEU A 219 27.80 -10.96 -7.22
CA LEU A 219 28.56 -9.71 -7.39
C LEU A 219 29.72 -9.59 -6.39
N THR A 220 29.51 -10.00 -5.13
CA THR A 220 30.47 -9.73 -4.04
C THR A 220 31.31 -10.93 -3.64
N GLY A 221 30.90 -12.15 -3.96
CA GLY A 221 31.51 -13.40 -3.50
C GLY A 221 31.39 -13.63 -2.00
N SER A 222 30.58 -12.84 -1.29
CA SER A 222 30.39 -12.90 0.17
C SER A 222 28.94 -13.20 0.50
N VAL A 223 28.67 -14.00 1.50
CA VAL A 223 27.31 -14.27 2.02
C VAL A 223 26.88 -13.20 3.03
N LEU A 224 27.82 -12.66 3.78
CA LEU A 224 27.53 -11.73 4.88
C LEU A 224 27.10 -10.35 4.36
N LEU A 225 27.68 -9.88 3.27
CA LEU A 225 27.36 -8.58 2.67
C LEU A 225 25.92 -8.53 2.16
N PRO A 226 25.44 -9.49 1.34
CA PRO A 226 24.04 -9.55 0.92
C PRO A 226 23.04 -9.60 2.08
N LEU A 227 23.32 -10.41 3.10
CA LEU A 227 22.46 -10.52 4.27
C LEU A 227 22.32 -9.19 5.02
N LYS A 228 23.46 -8.49 5.24
CA LYS A 228 23.46 -7.14 5.83
C LYS A 228 22.67 -6.16 4.97
N THR A 229 22.83 -6.20 3.65
CA THR A 229 22.12 -5.31 2.73
C THR A 229 20.63 -5.57 2.76
N LEU A 230 20.20 -6.82 2.76
CA LEU A 230 18.78 -7.18 2.86
C LEU A 230 18.17 -6.66 4.16
N LEU A 231 18.88 -6.81 5.30
CA LEU A 231 18.42 -6.28 6.58
C LEU A 231 18.28 -4.75 6.55
N MET A 232 19.26 -4.06 5.98
CA MET A 232 19.20 -2.59 5.83
C MET A 232 18.07 -2.15 4.91
N ASN A 233 17.81 -2.89 3.82
CA ASN A 233 16.69 -2.62 2.92
C ASN A 233 15.34 -2.78 3.64
N VAL A 234 15.17 -3.81 4.47
CA VAL A 234 13.95 -4.01 5.27
C VAL A 234 13.75 -2.85 6.25
N LEU A 235 14.81 -2.41 6.93
CA LEU A 235 14.73 -1.26 7.84
C LEU A 235 14.38 0.05 7.10
N THR A 236 15.02 0.29 5.95
CA THR A 236 14.76 1.48 5.12
C THR A 236 13.33 1.47 4.60
N LEU A 237 12.86 0.33 4.11
CA LEU A 237 11.49 0.15 3.64
C LEU A 237 10.49 0.40 4.77
N GLY A 238 10.70 -0.24 5.92
CA GLY A 238 9.86 -0.06 7.09
C GLY A 238 9.78 1.40 7.53
N ALA A 239 10.92 2.08 7.65
CA ALA A 239 10.97 3.49 8.03
C ALA A 239 10.25 4.39 7.00
N THR A 240 10.47 4.16 5.70
CA THR A 240 9.82 4.95 4.64
C THR A 240 8.32 4.77 4.63
N LEU A 241 7.83 3.52 4.70
CA LEU A 241 6.41 3.23 4.75
C LEU A 241 5.77 3.71 6.06
N GLY A 242 6.46 3.62 7.19
CA GLY A 242 5.97 4.16 8.47
C GLY A 242 5.85 5.68 8.45
N ILE A 243 6.80 6.41 7.86
CA ILE A 243 6.70 7.86 7.66
C ILE A 243 5.51 8.19 6.75
N LEU A 244 5.24 7.38 5.73
CA LEU A 244 4.08 7.57 4.85
C LEU A 244 2.77 7.42 5.64
N VAL A 245 2.67 6.45 6.55
CA VAL A 245 1.51 6.29 7.43
C VAL A 245 1.33 7.54 8.30
N LEU A 246 2.37 8.04 8.97
CA LEU A 246 2.31 9.27 9.74
C LEU A 246 1.89 10.49 8.90
N ALA A 247 2.40 10.58 7.68
CA ALA A 247 2.15 11.72 6.81
C ALA A 247 0.72 11.77 6.29
N PHE A 248 0.19 10.63 5.84
CA PHE A 248 -1.08 10.55 5.10
C PHE A 248 -2.22 9.97 5.93
N GLN A 249 -2.03 8.86 6.65
CA GLN A 249 -3.07 8.27 7.46
C GLN A 249 -3.31 9.08 8.74
N ASP A 250 -2.23 9.39 9.48
CA ASP A 250 -2.31 10.12 10.75
C ASP A 250 -2.37 11.64 10.56
N GLY A 251 -2.26 12.11 9.33
CA GLY A 251 -2.51 13.52 8.98
C GLY A 251 -1.42 14.51 9.34
N LEU A 252 -0.19 14.06 9.66
CA LEU A 252 0.89 14.97 10.07
C LEU A 252 1.19 16.07 9.05
N LEU A 253 0.98 15.81 7.76
CA LEU A 253 1.23 16.74 6.68
C LEU A 253 -0.06 17.34 6.07
N HIS A 254 -1.24 17.07 6.60
CA HIS A 254 -2.52 17.57 6.06
C HIS A 254 -2.51 19.09 5.93
N GLY A 255 -2.07 19.80 6.97
CA GLY A 255 -2.03 21.28 6.97
C GLY A 255 -1.04 21.88 5.98
N VAL A 256 0.02 21.18 5.62
CA VAL A 256 1.06 21.65 4.68
C VAL A 256 0.71 21.33 3.24
N LEU A 257 0.16 20.12 3.01
CA LEU A 257 -0.15 19.63 1.68
C LEU A 257 -1.56 19.98 1.21
N GLY A 258 -2.41 20.50 2.09
CA GLY A 258 -3.83 20.75 1.79
C GLY A 258 -4.59 19.47 1.41
N TYR A 259 -4.13 18.33 1.90
CA TYR A 259 -4.71 17.01 1.61
C TYR A 259 -5.78 16.67 2.65
N SER A 260 -6.95 16.26 2.20
CA SER A 260 -8.05 15.74 3.01
C SER A 260 -8.49 14.40 2.42
N GLY A 261 -7.69 13.37 2.62
CA GLY A 261 -8.00 12.01 2.15
C GLY A 261 -8.44 11.09 3.29
N PRO A 262 -8.79 9.84 2.96
CA PRO A 262 -9.16 8.85 3.96
C PRO A 262 -8.00 8.61 4.94
N SER A 263 -8.33 8.42 6.22
CA SER A 263 -7.36 8.07 7.27
C SER A 263 -6.89 6.61 7.15
N ALA A 264 -6.47 6.23 5.96
CA ALA A 264 -6.05 4.88 5.62
C ALA A 264 -5.08 4.90 4.42
N VAL A 265 -4.27 3.85 4.28
CA VAL A 265 -3.32 3.70 3.16
C VAL A 265 -3.92 2.77 2.10
N GLU A 266 -3.92 3.20 0.85
CA GLU A 266 -4.42 2.40 -0.26
C GLU A 266 -3.47 1.21 -0.54
N THR A 267 -4.04 0.00 -0.56
CA THR A 267 -3.30 -1.26 -0.59
C THR A 267 -2.43 -1.42 -1.84
N THR A 268 -2.92 -1.02 -3.01
CA THR A 268 -2.17 -1.13 -4.28
C THR A 268 -0.99 -0.17 -4.32
N SER A 269 -1.18 1.03 -3.80
CA SER A 269 -0.12 2.04 -3.66
C SER A 269 0.98 1.55 -2.72
N LEU A 270 0.61 0.87 -1.63
CA LEU A 270 1.57 0.29 -0.68
C LEU A 270 2.45 -0.76 -1.36
N VAL A 271 1.85 -1.68 -2.15
CA VAL A 271 2.57 -2.71 -2.91
C VAL A 271 3.49 -2.08 -3.95
N PHE A 272 3.01 -1.05 -4.67
CA PHE A 272 3.82 -0.33 -5.66
C PHE A 272 5.01 0.38 -5.01
N LEU A 273 4.79 1.09 -3.91
CA LEU A 273 5.85 1.76 -3.15
C LEU A 273 6.87 0.76 -2.59
N PHE A 274 6.40 -0.39 -2.09
CA PHE A 274 7.28 -1.48 -1.67
C PHE A 274 8.26 -1.85 -2.80
N ALA A 275 7.75 -2.12 -4.00
CA ALA A 275 8.56 -2.51 -5.13
C ALA A 275 9.57 -1.43 -5.54
N VAL A 276 9.14 -0.17 -5.59
CA VAL A 276 10.00 0.97 -5.98
C VAL A 276 11.08 1.22 -4.93
N ILE A 277 10.72 1.31 -3.65
CA ILE A 277 11.66 1.59 -2.56
C ILE A 277 12.69 0.46 -2.43
N PHE A 278 12.22 -0.81 -2.49
CA PHE A 278 13.10 -1.96 -2.40
C PHE A 278 14.09 -2.01 -3.59
N GLY A 279 13.61 -1.74 -4.80
CA GLY A 279 14.46 -1.67 -6.00
C GLY A 279 15.54 -0.58 -5.87
N LEU A 280 15.14 0.64 -5.54
CA LEU A 280 16.08 1.77 -5.36
C LEU A 280 17.09 1.50 -4.24
N ALA A 281 16.66 0.97 -3.09
CA ALA A 281 17.56 0.64 -1.98
C ALA A 281 18.58 -0.42 -2.39
N THR A 282 18.18 -1.41 -3.18
CA THR A 282 19.07 -2.45 -3.68
C THR A 282 20.10 -1.88 -4.68
N ASP A 283 19.68 -1.01 -5.60
CA ASP A 283 20.57 -0.38 -6.57
C ASP A 283 21.67 0.48 -5.89
N TYR A 284 21.28 1.26 -4.87
CA TYR A 284 22.25 2.03 -4.08
C TYR A 284 23.22 1.13 -3.32
N ALA A 285 22.74 0.01 -2.76
CA ALA A 285 23.58 -0.93 -2.07
C ALA A 285 24.63 -1.56 -3.01
N VAL A 286 24.24 -1.90 -4.24
CA VAL A 286 25.16 -2.39 -5.28
C VAL A 286 26.24 -1.36 -5.59
N LEU A 287 25.87 -0.08 -5.78
CA LEU A 287 26.82 0.99 -6.06
C LEU A 287 27.83 1.20 -4.93
N VAL A 288 27.40 1.09 -3.67
CA VAL A 288 28.28 1.24 -2.50
C VAL A 288 29.24 0.06 -2.38
N MET A 289 28.81 -1.16 -2.74
CA MET A 289 29.63 -2.37 -2.66
C MET A 289 30.59 -2.56 -3.85
N ALA A 290 30.28 -1.96 -4.99
CA ALA A 290 31.11 -2.05 -6.20
C ALA A 290 32.37 -1.15 -6.18
N ARG A 291 32.54 -0.33 -5.13
CA ARG A 291 33.75 0.49 -4.86
C ARG A 291 34.67 -0.20 -3.85
#